data_6536c45b4ebbb0f10d70bc8d9133b23c
#
_entry.id   6536c45b4ebbb0f10d70bc8d9133b23c
#
_cell.length_a   1.000
_cell.length_b   1.000
_cell.length_c   1.000
_cell.angle_alpha   90.00
_cell.angle_beta   90.00
_cell.angle_gamma   90.00
#
_symmetry.space_group_name_H-M   'P 1'
#
loop_
_entity.id
_entity.type
_entity.pdbx_description
1 polymer ?
#
loop_
_entity_poly.entity_id
_entity_poly.type
_entity_poly.pdbx_seq_one_letter_code
_entity_poly.pdbx_strand_id
1 'polypeptide(L)'
;VITSAEYDLYWSQLENSDFVLLSIYIIVSIIPFINSIREKTSIALAMVLSLLLVMFVRFTFSMLELDFNEIHFLSLYPFLADEPLQIHRFFTSAWLHADWLHVLSNILVIGLVGVPLEQRLGSKRWMLVYILGFLGGNLAWVASHPDSINPAIGASGAAFGLLGAYMACWPNDEIEFPLLFLIRAWPVWIIVFVRLGLEIYQIYVIQEGTSGDTNIAHMAHIGGFFMTFLFARIIAKGGPSPLNSESTQNKAVNIVEAKRIVAKRNLGILDEDPWDNEGKPLEGNAKRILENLKEQGDELETRQAWLEELAENTICPICNGEVKLFEKDENYSLICSLNKEHLFWP
;
A
#
# COMPACT_ATOMS: atom_id res chain seq x y z
N VAL A 1 38.99 -9.33 -19.45
CA VAL A 1 38.85 -9.26 -18.00
C VAL A 1 39.03 -7.79 -17.66
N ILE A 2 37.93 -7.11 -17.40
CA ILE A 2 37.92 -5.73 -16.90
C ILE A 2 38.39 -5.85 -15.44
N THR A 3 39.48 -5.26 -15.09
CA THR A 3 39.97 -5.27 -13.71
C THR A 3 39.19 -4.24 -12.90
N SER A 4 39.01 -4.48 -11.60
CA SER A 4 38.36 -3.53 -10.67
C SER A 4 39.01 -2.11 -10.72
N ALA A 5 40.27 -2.02 -11.15
CA ALA A 5 41.01 -0.76 -11.35
C ALA A 5 40.48 0.10 -12.52
N GLU A 6 39.82 -0.47 -13.51
CA GLU A 6 39.20 0.30 -14.63
C GLU A 6 37.83 0.82 -14.32
N TYR A 7 37.19 0.26 -13.27
CA TYR A 7 35.92 0.71 -12.71
C TYR A 7 36.13 1.36 -11.34
N ASP A 8 37.12 2.24 -11.24
CA ASP A 8 37.43 2.99 -10.01
C ASP A 8 36.25 3.91 -9.62
N LEU A 9 35.20 3.27 -9.10
CA LEU A 9 33.93 3.83 -8.64
C LEU A 9 34.08 4.36 -7.21
N TYR A 10 35.14 5.06 -6.94
CA TYR A 10 35.42 5.55 -5.58
C TYR A 10 34.74 6.89 -5.33
N TRP A 11 34.28 7.05 -4.10
CA TRP A 11 33.78 8.33 -3.59
C TRP A 11 34.75 9.50 -3.81
N SER A 12 36.06 9.21 -3.95
CA SER A 12 37.09 10.19 -4.23
C SER A 12 37.05 10.79 -5.64
N GLN A 13 36.26 10.19 -6.55
CA GLN A 13 36.07 10.70 -7.92
C GLN A 13 34.89 11.67 -8.04
N LEU A 14 34.07 11.78 -6.98
CA LEU A 14 32.95 12.69 -6.95
C LEU A 14 33.41 14.13 -6.78
N GLU A 15 32.90 15.02 -7.61
CA GLU A 15 33.05 16.44 -7.47
C GLU A 15 32.08 17.00 -6.39
N ASN A 16 32.30 18.25 -5.97
CA ASN A 16 31.42 18.90 -5.00
C ASN A 16 29.96 19.00 -5.50
N SER A 17 29.79 19.16 -6.81
CA SER A 17 28.45 19.13 -7.47
C SER A 17 27.74 17.79 -7.28
N ASP A 18 28.46 16.67 -7.41
CA ASP A 18 27.91 15.33 -7.30
C ASP A 18 27.41 15.05 -5.88
N PHE A 19 28.14 15.53 -4.86
CA PHE A 19 27.69 15.43 -3.47
C PHE A 19 26.38 16.22 -3.22
N VAL A 20 26.20 17.35 -3.89
CA VAL A 20 24.91 18.09 -3.81
C VAL A 20 23.80 17.28 -4.45
N LEU A 21 24.01 16.76 -5.66
CA LEU A 21 23.02 15.95 -6.38
C LEU A 21 22.68 14.66 -5.62
N LEU A 22 23.70 13.97 -5.10
CA LEU A 22 23.51 12.79 -4.24
C LEU A 22 22.72 13.13 -2.97
N SER A 23 23.00 14.28 -2.35
CA SER A 23 22.23 14.73 -1.17
C SER A 23 20.74 14.93 -1.49
N ILE A 24 20.42 15.44 -2.67
CA ILE A 24 19.01 15.57 -3.13
C ILE A 24 18.38 14.18 -3.24
N TYR A 25 19.03 13.20 -3.86
CA TYR A 25 18.52 11.81 -3.92
C TYR A 25 18.23 11.25 -2.53
N ILE A 26 19.15 11.41 -1.57
CA ILE A 26 19.01 10.92 -0.20
C ILE A 26 17.83 11.61 0.49
N ILE A 27 17.77 12.93 0.43
CA ILE A 27 16.70 13.71 1.07
C ILE A 27 15.32 13.29 0.52
N VAL A 28 15.20 13.24 -0.80
CA VAL A 28 13.94 12.90 -1.47
C VAL A 28 13.51 11.46 -1.19
N SER A 29 14.46 10.53 -1.08
CA SER A 29 14.15 9.14 -0.75
C SER A 29 13.67 8.96 0.70
N ILE A 30 14.12 9.80 1.64
CA ILE A 30 13.85 9.67 3.08
C ILE A 30 12.59 10.44 3.52
N ILE A 31 12.29 11.58 2.93
CA ILE A 31 11.16 12.45 3.32
C ILE A 31 9.83 11.71 3.44
N PRO A 32 9.41 10.82 2.50
CA PRO A 32 8.15 10.10 2.62
C PRO A 32 8.07 9.22 3.88
N PHE A 33 9.18 8.60 4.27
CA PHE A 33 9.23 7.77 5.48
C PHE A 33 9.15 8.60 6.76
N ILE A 34 9.84 9.74 6.82
CA ILE A 34 9.74 10.67 7.96
C ILE A 34 8.28 11.12 8.12
N ASN A 35 7.65 11.52 7.01
CA ASN A 35 6.25 11.93 7.03
C ASN A 35 5.32 10.79 7.46
N SER A 36 5.51 9.59 6.90
CA SER A 36 4.71 8.42 7.26
C SER A 36 4.81 8.06 8.75
N ILE A 37 6.00 8.16 9.34
CA ILE A 37 6.21 7.91 10.76
C ILE A 37 5.52 8.98 11.62
N ARG A 38 5.60 10.25 11.23
CA ARG A 38 4.98 11.38 11.95
C ARG A 38 3.46 11.30 11.92
N GLU A 39 2.90 11.09 10.75
CA GLU A 39 1.44 11.06 10.50
C GLU A 39 0.82 9.66 10.73
N LYS A 40 1.65 8.66 11.10
CA LYS A 40 1.22 7.26 11.31
C LYS A 40 0.50 6.65 10.10
N THR A 41 0.96 6.99 8.91
CA THR A 41 0.43 6.47 7.64
C THR A 41 1.19 5.22 7.18
N SER A 42 0.80 4.64 6.05
CA SER A 42 1.40 3.41 5.51
C SER A 42 2.85 3.62 5.06
N ILE A 43 3.75 2.75 5.54
CA ILE A 43 5.16 2.67 5.10
C ILE A 43 5.27 2.14 3.67
N ALA A 44 4.36 1.25 3.25
CA ALA A 44 4.30 0.78 1.87
C ALA A 44 4.00 1.93 0.90
N LEU A 45 3.06 2.83 1.24
CA LEU A 45 2.79 4.03 0.44
C LEU A 45 3.95 5.03 0.49
N ALA A 46 4.64 5.15 1.63
CA ALA A 46 5.85 5.97 1.71
C ALA A 46 6.96 5.44 0.78
N MET A 47 7.10 4.11 0.66
CA MET A 47 8.02 3.49 -0.30
C MET A 47 7.63 3.81 -1.74
N VAL A 48 6.35 3.64 -2.10
CA VAL A 48 5.83 4.02 -3.43
C VAL A 48 6.18 5.46 -3.77
N LEU A 49 5.90 6.39 -2.84
CA LEU A 49 6.19 7.81 -3.04
C LEU A 49 7.69 8.09 -3.14
N SER A 50 8.51 7.42 -2.31
CA SER A 50 9.96 7.53 -2.36
C SER A 50 10.52 7.13 -3.73
N LEU A 51 10.09 5.99 -4.28
CA LEU A 51 10.52 5.52 -5.60
C LEU A 51 10.10 6.48 -6.72
N LEU A 52 8.86 7.00 -6.67
CA LEU A 52 8.37 7.98 -7.64
C LEU A 52 9.16 9.29 -7.59
N LEU A 53 9.42 9.80 -6.40
CA LEU A 53 10.17 11.05 -6.22
C LEU A 53 11.62 10.91 -6.71
N VAL A 54 12.28 9.79 -6.41
CA VAL A 54 13.64 9.51 -6.91
C VAL A 54 13.65 9.46 -8.44
N MET A 55 12.68 8.77 -9.05
CA MET A 55 12.56 8.72 -10.51
C MET A 55 12.29 10.10 -11.12
N PHE A 56 11.47 10.92 -10.45
CA PHE A 56 11.20 12.30 -10.89
C PHE A 56 12.46 13.18 -10.80
N VAL A 57 13.25 13.07 -9.72
CA VAL A 57 14.52 13.78 -9.58
C VAL A 57 15.49 13.37 -10.70
N ARG A 58 15.61 12.08 -10.97
CA ARG A 58 16.43 11.56 -12.06
C ARG A 58 16.02 12.15 -13.41
N PHE A 59 14.72 12.13 -13.71
CA PHE A 59 14.16 12.73 -14.92
C PHE A 59 14.49 14.23 -15.01
N THR A 60 14.36 14.95 -13.89
CA THR A 60 14.67 16.39 -13.82
C THR A 60 16.15 16.65 -14.05
N PHE A 61 17.04 15.86 -13.47
CA PHE A 61 18.48 16.00 -13.69
C PHE A 61 18.85 15.76 -15.16
N SER A 62 18.25 14.72 -15.78
CA SER A 62 18.42 14.47 -17.21
C SER A 62 17.93 15.62 -18.08
N MET A 63 16.78 16.24 -17.74
CA MET A 63 16.24 17.40 -18.47
C MET A 63 17.09 18.66 -18.32
N LEU A 64 17.77 18.81 -17.19
CA LEU A 64 18.67 19.93 -16.91
C LEU A 64 20.11 19.68 -17.35
N GLU A 65 20.36 18.55 -18.00
CA GLU A 65 21.71 18.12 -18.46
C GLU A 65 22.74 18.13 -17.32
N LEU A 66 22.31 17.79 -16.09
CA LEU A 66 23.22 17.64 -14.95
C LEU A 66 23.97 16.32 -15.07
N ASP A 67 25.28 16.41 -15.14
CA ASP A 67 26.17 15.28 -15.38
C ASP A 67 26.48 14.52 -14.10
N PHE A 68 25.48 13.80 -13.57
CA PHE A 68 25.62 12.90 -12.45
C PHE A 68 25.18 11.49 -12.83
N ASN A 69 26.11 10.57 -12.89
CA ASN A 69 25.84 9.18 -13.23
C ASN A 69 25.47 8.36 -11.99
N GLU A 70 24.23 8.49 -11.51
CA GLU A 70 23.75 7.79 -10.33
C GLU A 70 23.80 6.26 -10.46
N ILE A 71 23.61 5.73 -11.68
CA ILE A 71 23.71 4.28 -11.92
C ILE A 71 25.11 3.80 -11.61
N HIS A 72 26.12 4.54 -12.02
CA HIS A 72 27.50 4.20 -11.79
C HIS A 72 27.86 4.12 -10.29
N PHE A 73 27.36 5.04 -9.47
CA PHE A 73 27.68 5.11 -8.04
C PHE A 73 26.76 4.28 -7.14
N LEU A 74 25.49 4.09 -7.52
CA LEU A 74 24.47 3.58 -6.61
C LEU A 74 23.90 2.21 -7.00
N SER A 75 24.15 1.71 -8.25
CA SER A 75 23.68 0.40 -8.67
C SER A 75 24.58 -0.73 -8.18
N LEU A 76 24.03 -1.94 -8.10
CA LEU A 76 24.75 -3.13 -7.70
C LEU A 76 25.48 -3.76 -8.91
N TYR A 77 26.80 -3.78 -8.84
CA TYR A 77 27.62 -4.53 -9.78
C TYR A 77 28.10 -5.83 -9.13
N PRO A 78 27.77 -7.01 -9.68
CA PRO A 78 28.16 -8.29 -9.08
C PRO A 78 29.67 -8.44 -8.87
N PHE A 79 30.49 -8.01 -9.83
CA PHE A 79 31.95 -8.10 -9.71
C PHE A 79 32.56 -7.22 -8.59
N LEU A 80 31.78 -6.30 -7.99
CA LEU A 80 32.19 -5.47 -6.85
C LEU A 80 31.57 -5.96 -5.52
N ALA A 81 30.90 -7.09 -5.52
CA ALA A 81 30.13 -7.53 -4.36
C ALA A 81 30.99 -7.95 -3.16
N ASP A 82 32.25 -8.31 -3.36
CA ASP A 82 33.24 -8.66 -2.35
C ASP A 82 34.04 -7.46 -1.85
N GLU A 83 33.88 -6.28 -2.45
CA GLU A 83 34.55 -5.04 -2.03
C GLU A 83 33.79 -4.38 -0.86
N PRO A 84 34.39 -4.30 0.36
CA PRO A 84 33.69 -3.77 1.54
C PRO A 84 33.18 -2.33 1.39
N LEU A 85 33.90 -1.49 0.65
CA LEU A 85 33.53 -0.09 0.42
C LEU A 85 32.34 0.06 -0.54
N GLN A 86 31.94 -1.01 -1.24
CA GLN A 86 30.86 -1.02 -2.20
C GLN A 86 29.57 -1.63 -1.63
N ILE A 87 29.54 -2.00 -0.35
CA ILE A 87 28.39 -2.64 0.31
C ILE A 87 27.11 -1.79 0.26
N HIS A 88 27.24 -0.46 0.17
CA HIS A 88 26.10 0.45 0.04
C HIS A 88 25.25 0.13 -1.19
N ARG A 89 25.81 -0.41 -2.26
CA ARG A 89 25.13 -0.78 -3.51
C ARG A 89 24.08 -1.86 -3.33
N PHE A 90 24.26 -2.72 -2.33
CA PHE A 90 23.25 -3.69 -1.93
C PHE A 90 21.96 -3.03 -1.41
N PHE A 91 22.00 -1.76 -1.04
CA PHE A 91 20.84 -1.02 -0.55
C PHE A 91 20.39 0.06 -1.54
N THR A 92 21.32 0.83 -2.08
CA THR A 92 21.01 1.99 -2.93
C THR A 92 20.39 1.60 -4.27
N SER A 93 20.74 0.45 -4.82
CA SER A 93 20.23 -0.04 -6.10
C SER A 93 18.70 -0.22 -6.12
N ALA A 94 18.04 -0.38 -4.96
CA ALA A 94 16.59 -0.50 -4.84
C ALA A 94 15.84 0.75 -5.31
N TRP A 95 16.44 1.93 -5.19
CA TRP A 95 15.80 3.19 -5.58
C TRP A 95 15.99 3.55 -7.05
N LEU A 96 16.95 2.90 -7.72
CA LEU A 96 17.23 3.17 -9.13
C LEU A 96 16.34 2.33 -10.05
N HIS A 97 15.88 2.92 -11.14
CA HIS A 97 15.09 2.23 -12.15
C HIS A 97 15.51 2.67 -13.56
N ALA A 98 15.50 1.76 -14.53
CA ALA A 98 15.94 2.06 -15.90
C ALA A 98 15.06 3.13 -16.56
N ASP A 99 13.75 2.99 -16.41
CA ASP A 99 12.75 3.82 -17.05
C ASP A 99 11.44 3.89 -16.23
N TRP A 100 10.47 4.66 -16.73
CA TRP A 100 9.18 4.83 -16.09
C TRP A 100 8.36 3.54 -15.99
N LEU A 101 8.42 2.68 -17.00
CA LEU A 101 7.68 1.42 -16.97
C LEU A 101 8.22 0.50 -15.88
N HIS A 102 9.55 0.48 -15.71
CA HIS A 102 10.21 -0.31 -14.67
C HIS A 102 9.79 0.16 -13.27
N VAL A 103 9.84 1.47 -12.97
CA VAL A 103 9.40 1.97 -11.66
C VAL A 103 7.91 1.77 -11.45
N LEU A 104 7.07 2.04 -12.46
CA LEU A 104 5.61 1.88 -12.36
C LEU A 104 5.20 0.43 -12.11
N SER A 105 5.86 -0.55 -12.73
CA SER A 105 5.61 -1.97 -12.48
C SER A 105 5.93 -2.37 -11.04
N ASN A 106 7.01 -1.84 -10.47
CA ASN A 106 7.40 -2.11 -9.08
C ASN A 106 6.43 -1.46 -8.08
N ILE A 107 6.10 -0.19 -8.26
CA ILE A 107 5.17 0.51 -7.36
C ILE A 107 3.75 -0.06 -7.43
N LEU A 108 3.34 -0.61 -8.57
CA LEU A 108 2.07 -1.31 -8.70
C LEU A 108 2.01 -2.52 -7.73
N VAL A 109 3.06 -3.34 -7.71
CA VAL A 109 3.12 -4.49 -6.79
C VAL A 109 3.25 -4.01 -5.34
N ILE A 110 4.14 -3.05 -5.08
CA ILE A 110 4.34 -2.52 -3.71
C ILE A 110 3.06 -1.86 -3.19
N GLY A 111 2.30 -1.14 -4.02
CA GLY A 111 1.03 -0.53 -3.65
C GLY A 111 -0.08 -1.56 -3.45
N LEU A 112 -0.37 -2.37 -4.48
CA LEU A 112 -1.53 -3.26 -4.46
C LEU A 112 -1.34 -4.49 -3.56
N VAL A 113 -0.12 -5.03 -3.48
CA VAL A 113 0.20 -6.19 -2.63
C VAL A 113 0.78 -5.77 -1.29
N GLY A 114 1.67 -4.78 -1.30
CA GLY A 114 2.41 -4.37 -0.11
C GLY A 114 1.53 -3.67 0.92
N VAL A 115 0.57 -2.82 0.53
CA VAL A 115 -0.32 -2.14 1.48
C VAL A 115 -1.20 -3.13 2.26
N PRO A 116 -1.92 -4.07 1.61
CA PRO A 116 -2.66 -5.09 2.35
C PRO A 116 -1.75 -5.98 3.22
N LEU A 117 -0.55 -6.31 2.74
CA LEU A 117 0.42 -7.08 3.54
C LEU A 117 0.91 -6.27 4.77
N GLU A 118 1.06 -4.96 4.65
CA GLU A 118 1.41 -4.10 5.79
C GLU A 118 0.31 -4.12 6.86
N GLN A 119 -0.96 -4.12 6.46
CA GLN A 119 -2.09 -4.25 7.39
C GLN A 119 -2.04 -5.57 8.16
N ARG A 120 -1.55 -6.64 7.53
CA ARG A 120 -1.37 -7.97 8.14
C ARG A 120 -0.19 -8.04 9.09
N LEU A 121 0.95 -7.48 8.68
CA LEU A 121 2.24 -7.59 9.37
C LEU A 121 2.48 -6.46 10.39
N GLY A 122 1.93 -5.29 10.12
CA GLY A 122 2.35 -4.03 10.70
C GLY A 122 3.63 -3.49 10.06
N SER A 123 3.81 -2.18 10.09
CA SER A 123 4.84 -1.44 9.33
C SER A 123 6.28 -1.93 9.59
N LYS A 124 6.64 -2.25 10.84
CA LYS A 124 8.00 -2.71 11.18
C LYS A 124 8.34 -4.06 10.54
N ARG A 125 7.40 -5.01 10.57
CA ARG A 125 7.59 -6.35 9.98
C ARG A 125 7.51 -6.29 8.46
N TRP A 126 6.67 -5.43 7.93
CA TRP A 126 6.60 -5.16 6.51
C TRP A 126 7.94 -4.65 5.97
N MET A 127 8.54 -3.66 6.65
CA MET A 127 9.87 -3.14 6.27
C MET A 127 10.94 -4.22 6.33
N LEU A 128 10.91 -5.10 7.33
CA LEU A 128 11.84 -6.23 7.43
C LEU A 128 11.65 -7.19 6.24
N VAL A 129 10.41 -7.51 5.86
CA VAL A 129 10.12 -8.34 4.68
C VAL A 129 10.63 -7.67 3.41
N TYR A 130 10.38 -6.36 3.25
CA TYR A 130 10.85 -5.60 2.10
C TYR A 130 12.38 -5.66 1.96
N ILE A 131 13.11 -5.39 3.05
CA ILE A 131 14.58 -5.44 3.07
C ILE A 131 15.08 -6.86 2.80
N LEU A 132 14.50 -7.88 3.42
CA LEU A 132 14.90 -9.27 3.18
C LEU A 132 14.64 -9.71 1.73
N GLY A 133 13.52 -9.34 1.15
CA GLY A 133 13.21 -9.63 -0.25
C GLY A 133 14.22 -8.97 -1.20
N PHE A 134 14.52 -7.72 -0.94
CA PHE A 134 15.49 -6.98 -1.69
C PHE A 134 16.91 -7.57 -1.57
N LEU A 135 17.41 -7.81 -0.35
CA LEU A 135 18.72 -8.41 -0.12
C LEU A 135 18.81 -9.84 -0.68
N GLY A 136 17.74 -10.64 -0.50
CA GLY A 136 17.66 -11.99 -1.07
C GLY A 136 17.74 -11.98 -2.60
N GLY A 137 17.10 -11.01 -3.23
CA GLY A 137 17.19 -10.78 -4.66
C GLY A 137 18.62 -10.43 -5.11
N ASN A 138 19.21 -9.44 -4.46
CA ASN A 138 20.59 -9.02 -4.77
C ASN A 138 21.61 -10.13 -4.57
N LEU A 139 21.50 -10.89 -3.48
CA LEU A 139 22.37 -12.05 -3.23
C LEU A 139 22.21 -13.13 -4.31
N ALA A 140 20.99 -13.44 -4.72
CA ALA A 140 20.74 -14.42 -5.77
C ALA A 140 21.30 -13.96 -7.12
N TRP A 141 21.17 -12.66 -7.43
CA TRP A 141 21.75 -12.08 -8.64
C TRP A 141 23.28 -12.19 -8.65
N VAL A 142 23.96 -11.75 -7.59
CA VAL A 142 25.42 -11.84 -7.45
C VAL A 142 25.88 -13.29 -7.53
N ALA A 143 25.22 -14.21 -6.82
CA ALA A 143 25.60 -15.63 -6.82
C ALA A 143 25.45 -16.31 -8.19
N SER A 144 24.47 -15.88 -8.99
CA SER A 144 24.24 -16.44 -10.33
C SER A 144 25.08 -15.78 -11.42
N HIS A 145 25.60 -14.57 -11.20
CA HIS A 145 26.36 -13.77 -12.18
C HIS A 145 27.58 -13.09 -11.52
N PRO A 146 28.50 -13.82 -10.86
CA PRO A 146 29.52 -13.21 -10.00
C PRO A 146 30.46 -12.26 -10.75
N ASP A 147 30.74 -12.54 -12.02
CA ASP A 147 31.66 -11.73 -12.85
C ASP A 147 30.92 -10.72 -13.75
N SER A 148 29.62 -10.51 -13.54
CA SER A 148 28.84 -9.62 -14.40
C SER A 148 29.21 -8.16 -14.17
N ILE A 149 29.46 -7.46 -15.27
CA ILE A 149 29.63 -6.00 -15.33
C ILE A 149 28.29 -5.25 -15.52
N ASN A 150 27.19 -5.98 -15.74
CA ASN A 150 25.88 -5.38 -15.90
C ASN A 150 25.30 -4.99 -14.54
N PRO A 151 24.94 -3.73 -14.34
CA PRO A 151 24.39 -3.28 -13.07
C PRO A 151 22.99 -3.82 -12.82
N ALA A 152 22.73 -4.27 -11.61
CA ALA A 152 21.38 -4.56 -11.12
C ALA A 152 20.80 -3.32 -10.43
N ILE A 153 19.57 -2.96 -10.81
CA ILE A 153 18.81 -1.85 -10.29
C ILE A 153 17.31 -2.22 -10.16
N GLY A 154 16.62 -1.59 -9.23
CA GLY A 154 15.17 -1.72 -9.08
C GLY A 154 14.72 -2.34 -7.76
N ALA A 155 13.51 -1.99 -7.35
CA ALA A 155 12.84 -2.51 -6.17
C ALA A 155 12.23 -3.91 -6.38
N SER A 156 12.44 -4.53 -7.55
CA SER A 156 11.71 -5.73 -7.98
C SER A 156 12.00 -6.96 -7.12
N GLY A 157 13.23 -7.13 -6.62
CA GLY A 157 13.55 -8.18 -5.64
C GLY A 157 12.70 -8.08 -4.38
N ALA A 158 12.47 -6.85 -3.87
CA ALA A 158 11.57 -6.61 -2.76
C ALA A 158 10.10 -6.82 -3.14
N ALA A 159 9.67 -6.38 -4.32
CA ALA A 159 8.31 -6.59 -4.81
C ALA A 159 7.94 -8.09 -4.89
N PHE A 160 8.84 -8.91 -5.44
CA PHE A 160 8.69 -10.37 -5.40
C PHE A 160 8.80 -10.94 -3.99
N GLY A 161 9.62 -10.31 -3.13
CA GLY A 161 9.68 -10.64 -1.71
C GLY A 161 8.35 -10.43 -0.99
N LEU A 162 7.64 -9.33 -1.25
CA LEU A 162 6.29 -9.09 -0.71
C LEU A 162 5.32 -10.18 -1.16
N LEU A 163 5.36 -10.58 -2.43
CA LEU A 163 4.57 -11.70 -2.94
C LEU A 163 4.92 -13.02 -2.24
N GLY A 164 6.22 -13.31 -2.02
CA GLY A 164 6.69 -14.50 -1.31
C GLY A 164 6.18 -14.56 0.13
N ALA A 165 6.28 -13.46 0.85
CA ALA A 165 5.79 -13.37 2.23
C ALA A 165 4.27 -13.50 2.32
N TYR A 166 3.54 -12.89 1.41
CA TYR A 166 2.08 -12.99 1.37
C TYR A 166 1.63 -14.41 1.06
N MET A 167 2.24 -15.03 0.04
CA MET A 167 1.98 -16.42 -0.31
C MET A 167 2.24 -17.40 0.85
N ALA A 168 3.31 -17.19 1.61
CA ALA A 168 3.65 -18.03 2.74
C ALA A 168 2.65 -17.94 3.90
N CYS A 169 2.04 -16.76 4.11
CA CYS A 169 1.26 -16.46 5.29
C CYS A 169 -0.26 -16.44 5.05
N TRP A 170 -0.70 -15.86 3.93
CA TRP A 170 -2.12 -15.64 3.62
C TRP A 170 -2.42 -15.83 2.12
N PRO A 171 -2.21 -17.05 1.57
CA PRO A 171 -2.33 -17.31 0.14
C PRO A 171 -3.75 -17.12 -0.43
N ASN A 172 -4.77 -17.23 0.41
CA ASN A 172 -6.18 -17.17 0.01
C ASN A 172 -6.78 -15.75 0.13
N ASP A 173 -5.99 -14.77 0.59
CA ASP A 173 -6.46 -13.39 0.59
C ASP A 173 -6.67 -12.92 -0.85
N GLU A 174 -7.73 -12.16 -1.07
CA GLU A 174 -8.05 -11.60 -2.37
C GLU A 174 -7.55 -10.16 -2.46
N ILE A 175 -6.85 -9.85 -3.55
CA ILE A 175 -6.28 -8.54 -3.83
C ILE A 175 -6.74 -8.09 -5.20
N GLU A 176 -7.23 -6.85 -5.32
CA GLU A 176 -7.49 -6.24 -6.60
C GLU A 176 -6.17 -6.02 -7.34
N PHE A 177 -5.94 -6.79 -8.39
CA PHE A 177 -4.69 -6.79 -9.11
C PHE A 177 -4.93 -6.91 -10.62
N PRO A 178 -4.23 -6.11 -11.47
CA PRO A 178 -4.28 -6.26 -12.91
C PRO A 178 -3.47 -7.49 -13.35
N LEU A 179 -4.15 -8.61 -13.52
CA LEU A 179 -3.55 -9.85 -13.96
C LEU A 179 -4.15 -10.24 -15.33
N LEU A 180 -3.29 -10.54 -16.31
CA LEU A 180 -3.72 -10.93 -17.67
C LEU A 180 -4.75 -9.94 -18.28
N PHE A 181 -4.52 -8.63 -18.07
CA PHE A 181 -5.39 -7.52 -18.54
C PHE A 181 -6.76 -7.42 -17.84
N LEU A 182 -7.01 -8.22 -16.81
CA LEU A 182 -8.23 -8.19 -16.01
C LEU A 182 -7.93 -7.60 -14.64
N ILE A 183 -8.61 -6.50 -14.30
CA ILE A 183 -8.57 -5.90 -12.97
C ILE A 183 -9.73 -6.48 -12.18
N ARG A 184 -9.44 -7.33 -11.20
CA ARG A 184 -10.40 -7.90 -10.27
C ARG A 184 -9.72 -8.40 -9.00
N ALA A 185 -10.49 -8.76 -8.01
CA ALA A 185 -9.98 -9.46 -6.83
C ALA A 185 -9.51 -10.87 -7.21
N TRP A 186 -8.21 -11.13 -7.02
CA TRP A 186 -7.56 -12.40 -7.24
C TRP A 186 -6.99 -12.93 -5.94
N PRO A 187 -7.14 -14.23 -5.64
CA PRO A 187 -6.37 -14.84 -4.56
C PRO A 187 -4.87 -14.68 -4.77
N VAL A 188 -4.15 -14.39 -3.69
CA VAL A 188 -2.68 -14.17 -3.73
C VAL A 188 -1.95 -15.30 -4.42
N TRP A 189 -2.37 -16.56 -4.18
CA TRP A 189 -1.71 -17.71 -4.79
C TRP A 189 -1.81 -17.70 -6.34
N ILE A 190 -2.91 -17.18 -6.92
CA ILE A 190 -3.04 -17.05 -8.38
C ILE A 190 -2.08 -15.98 -8.89
N ILE A 191 -2.03 -14.82 -8.23
CA ILE A 191 -1.13 -13.72 -8.61
C ILE A 191 0.32 -14.23 -8.60
N VAL A 192 0.72 -14.89 -7.53
CA VAL A 192 2.07 -15.44 -7.35
C VAL A 192 2.38 -16.50 -8.40
N PHE A 193 1.47 -17.46 -8.61
CA PHE A 193 1.66 -18.53 -9.58
C PHE A 193 1.90 -17.99 -10.98
N VAL A 194 1.09 -17.02 -11.43
CA VAL A 194 1.25 -16.42 -12.75
C VAL A 194 2.55 -15.60 -12.81
N ARG A 195 2.82 -14.74 -11.82
CA ARG A 195 4.02 -13.90 -11.83
C ARG A 195 5.31 -14.71 -11.78
N LEU A 196 5.40 -15.67 -10.87
CA LEU A 196 6.58 -16.53 -10.74
C LEU A 196 6.73 -17.48 -11.96
N GLY A 197 5.61 -17.99 -12.48
CA GLY A 197 5.60 -18.81 -13.70
C GLY A 197 6.15 -18.06 -14.91
N LEU A 198 5.81 -16.78 -15.06
CA LEU A 198 6.37 -15.94 -16.13
C LEU A 198 7.87 -15.73 -15.97
N GLU A 199 8.38 -15.54 -14.75
CA GLU A 199 9.83 -15.41 -14.50
C GLU A 199 10.56 -16.71 -14.90
N ILE A 200 10.06 -17.86 -14.47
CA ILE A 200 10.65 -19.17 -14.79
C ILE A 200 10.61 -19.42 -16.31
N TYR A 201 9.50 -19.09 -16.95
CA TYR A 201 9.36 -19.22 -18.39
C TYR A 201 10.36 -18.34 -19.15
N GLN A 202 10.56 -17.09 -18.72
CA GLN A 202 11.52 -16.18 -19.36
C GLN A 202 12.97 -16.68 -19.19
N ILE A 203 13.35 -17.18 -18.02
CA ILE A 203 14.66 -17.81 -17.80
C ILE A 203 14.86 -18.98 -18.75
N TYR A 204 13.86 -19.86 -18.89
CA TYR A 204 13.90 -21.00 -19.79
C TYR A 204 14.12 -20.57 -21.24
N VAL A 205 13.34 -19.60 -21.73
CA VAL A 205 13.43 -19.08 -23.10
C VAL A 205 14.79 -18.45 -23.41
N ILE A 206 15.39 -17.77 -22.44
CA ILE A 206 16.76 -17.20 -22.54
C ILE A 206 17.78 -18.34 -22.64
N GLN A 207 17.70 -19.35 -21.78
CA GLN A 207 18.63 -20.49 -21.77
C GLN A 207 18.59 -21.30 -23.07
N GLU A 208 17.40 -21.45 -23.69
CA GLU A 208 17.24 -22.11 -24.97
C GLU A 208 17.72 -21.25 -26.17
N GLY A 209 18.15 -20.01 -25.92
CA GLY A 209 18.63 -19.09 -26.96
C GLY A 209 17.53 -18.65 -27.96
N THR A 210 16.26 -18.86 -27.61
CA THR A 210 15.11 -18.49 -28.44
C THR A 210 14.68 -17.04 -28.26
N SER A 211 15.18 -16.37 -27.22
CA SER A 211 15.12 -14.91 -27.07
C SER A 211 16.52 -14.36 -26.79
N GLY A 212 16.76 -13.11 -27.18
CA GLY A 212 17.98 -12.41 -26.81
C GLY A 212 18.10 -12.19 -25.30
N ASP A 213 19.30 -11.84 -24.83
CA ASP A 213 19.51 -11.45 -23.44
C ASP A 213 18.52 -10.35 -23.02
N THR A 214 17.85 -10.56 -21.90
CA THR A 214 16.97 -9.54 -21.32
C THR A 214 17.77 -8.72 -20.31
N ASN A 215 17.46 -7.42 -20.22
CA ASN A 215 18.02 -6.54 -19.18
C ASN A 215 17.31 -6.73 -17.82
N ILE A 216 16.58 -7.84 -17.63
CA ILE A 216 15.81 -8.13 -16.43
C ILE A 216 16.57 -9.12 -15.56
N ALA A 217 16.76 -8.79 -14.29
CA ALA A 217 17.44 -9.63 -13.32
C ALA A 217 16.49 -10.71 -12.74
N HIS A 218 16.08 -11.68 -13.56
CA HIS A 218 15.13 -12.74 -13.18
C HIS A 218 15.54 -13.51 -11.91
N MET A 219 16.83 -13.79 -11.76
CA MET A 219 17.34 -14.45 -10.55
C MET A 219 17.15 -13.60 -9.28
N ALA A 220 17.19 -12.27 -9.40
CA ALA A 220 16.88 -11.39 -8.28
C ALA A 220 15.40 -11.48 -7.86
N HIS A 221 14.48 -11.64 -8.80
CA HIS A 221 13.07 -11.85 -8.52
C HIS A 221 12.83 -13.17 -7.74
N ILE A 222 13.41 -14.25 -8.24
CA ILE A 222 13.31 -15.57 -7.61
C ILE A 222 13.96 -15.57 -6.23
N GLY A 223 15.16 -15.01 -6.10
CA GLY A 223 15.87 -14.90 -4.83
C GLY A 223 15.09 -14.11 -3.78
N GLY A 224 14.54 -12.96 -4.16
CA GLY A 224 13.69 -12.14 -3.31
C GLY A 224 12.45 -12.87 -2.83
N PHE A 225 11.74 -13.54 -3.75
CA PHE A 225 10.57 -14.35 -3.43
C PHE A 225 10.88 -15.45 -2.41
N PHE A 226 11.85 -16.32 -2.69
CA PHE A 226 12.14 -17.46 -1.83
C PHE A 226 12.73 -17.05 -0.49
N MET A 227 13.56 -16.01 -0.43
CA MET A 227 14.11 -15.51 0.84
C MET A 227 12.96 -15.16 1.81
N THR A 228 12.00 -14.40 1.35
CA THR A 228 10.89 -13.99 2.22
C THR A 228 9.88 -15.11 2.44
N PHE A 229 9.60 -15.95 1.45
CA PHE A 229 8.71 -17.11 1.59
C PHE A 229 9.15 -18.02 2.75
N LEU A 230 10.46 -18.27 2.88
CA LEU A 230 11.01 -19.11 3.93
C LEU A 230 10.91 -18.49 5.33
N PHE A 231 11.12 -17.17 5.45
CA PHE A 231 11.19 -16.49 6.74
C PHE A 231 9.90 -15.77 7.15
N ALA A 232 8.96 -15.54 6.24
CA ALA A 232 7.78 -14.72 6.48
C ALA A 232 6.93 -15.20 7.66
N ARG A 233 6.72 -16.51 7.82
CA ARG A 233 5.93 -17.06 8.93
C ARG A 233 6.56 -16.77 10.30
N ILE A 234 7.89 -16.72 10.37
CA ILE A 234 8.61 -16.36 11.59
C ILE A 234 8.44 -14.88 11.88
N ILE A 235 8.59 -14.04 10.84
CA ILE A 235 8.44 -12.60 10.94
C ILE A 235 7.01 -12.20 11.31
N ALA A 236 6.01 -12.91 10.77
CA ALA A 236 4.60 -12.63 11.02
C ALA A 236 4.11 -12.98 12.42
N LYS A 237 4.86 -13.78 13.20
CA LYS A 237 4.51 -14.12 14.58
C LYS A 237 4.38 -12.84 15.42
N GLY A 238 3.24 -12.73 16.13
CA GLY A 238 2.93 -11.56 16.95
C GLY A 238 2.64 -10.28 16.15
N GLY A 239 2.34 -10.40 14.87
CA GLY A 239 1.79 -9.32 14.04
C GLY A 239 0.31 -9.07 14.33
N PRO A 240 -0.27 -8.01 13.74
CA PRO A 240 -1.67 -7.64 13.94
C PRO A 240 -2.66 -8.73 13.53
N SER A 241 -2.31 -9.54 12.52
CA SER A 241 -3.17 -10.62 12.03
C SER A 241 -2.58 -11.99 12.31
N PRO A 242 -3.34 -12.92 12.92
CA PRO A 242 -2.87 -14.27 13.17
C PRO A 242 -2.69 -15.05 11.85
N LEU A 243 -1.68 -15.95 11.81
CA LEU A 243 -1.32 -16.75 10.63
C LEU A 243 -2.42 -17.74 10.18
N ASN A 244 -3.32 -18.13 11.10
CA ASN A 244 -4.40 -19.10 10.85
C ASN A 244 -5.77 -18.41 10.79
N SER A 245 -5.86 -17.09 10.70
CA SER A 245 -7.14 -16.43 10.47
C SER A 245 -7.59 -16.71 9.03
N GLU A 246 -8.73 -17.35 8.91
CA GLU A 246 -9.52 -17.26 7.69
C GLU A 246 -9.59 -15.80 7.24
N SER A 247 -9.54 -15.57 5.95
CA SER A 247 -9.28 -14.30 5.28
C SER A 247 -9.75 -13.06 6.05
N THR A 248 -8.96 -11.97 6.04
CA THR A 248 -9.28 -10.70 6.70
C THR A 248 -10.53 -10.06 6.08
N GLN A 249 -10.91 -10.46 4.86
CA GLN A 249 -12.21 -10.13 4.31
C GLN A 249 -13.32 -10.54 5.28
N ASN A 250 -13.26 -11.76 5.86
CA ASN A 250 -14.24 -12.16 6.88
C ASN A 250 -14.10 -11.33 8.17
N LYS A 251 -12.93 -10.79 8.50
CA LYS A 251 -12.74 -9.97 9.71
C LYS A 251 -13.03 -8.48 9.48
N ALA A 252 -12.65 -7.93 8.33
CA ALA A 252 -13.07 -6.58 7.92
C ALA A 252 -14.59 -6.56 7.63
N VAL A 253 -15.11 -7.58 6.94
CA VAL A 253 -16.56 -7.83 6.79
C VAL A 253 -17.20 -8.06 8.16
N ASN A 254 -16.59 -8.83 9.07
CA ASN A 254 -17.13 -9.01 10.44
C ASN A 254 -17.01 -7.76 11.31
N ILE A 255 -16.01 -6.90 11.13
CA ILE A 255 -15.92 -5.62 11.85
C ILE A 255 -16.89 -4.60 11.23
N VAL A 256 -17.00 -4.57 9.91
CA VAL A 256 -18.01 -3.76 9.20
C VAL A 256 -19.40 -4.32 9.46
N GLU A 257 -19.59 -5.63 9.44
CA GLU A 257 -20.82 -6.31 9.78
C GLU A 257 -21.17 -6.18 11.27
N ALA A 258 -20.18 -6.25 12.19
CA ALA A 258 -20.39 -5.98 13.61
C ALA A 258 -20.71 -4.49 13.86
N LYS A 259 -20.04 -3.58 13.17
CA LYS A 259 -20.41 -2.14 13.16
C LYS A 259 -21.79 -1.93 12.53
N ARG A 260 -22.13 -2.65 11.45
CA ARG A 260 -23.46 -2.65 10.83
C ARG A 260 -24.52 -3.24 11.74
N ILE A 261 -24.22 -4.33 12.46
CA ILE A 261 -25.13 -4.95 13.45
C ILE A 261 -25.32 -4.03 14.66
N VAL A 262 -24.26 -3.37 15.14
CA VAL A 262 -24.35 -2.36 16.21
C VAL A 262 -25.11 -1.12 15.72
N ALA A 263 -24.85 -0.66 14.51
CA ALA A 263 -25.60 0.42 13.87
C ALA A 263 -27.07 0.02 13.67
N LYS A 264 -27.37 -1.20 13.17
CA LYS A 264 -28.74 -1.74 13.07
C LYS A 264 -29.43 -1.92 14.44
N ARG A 265 -28.67 -2.24 15.48
CA ARG A 265 -29.21 -2.33 16.85
C ARG A 265 -29.62 -0.95 17.39
N ASN A 266 -28.87 0.08 17.00
CA ASN A 266 -29.22 1.47 17.28
C ASN A 266 -30.34 1.99 16.35
N LEU A 267 -30.57 1.31 15.21
CA LEU A 267 -31.72 1.58 14.31
C LEU A 267 -33.07 1.13 14.88
N GLY A 268 -33.09 0.23 15.87
CA GLY A 268 -34.34 -0.13 16.55
C GLY A 268 -35.07 1.07 17.18
N ILE A 269 -34.34 2.17 17.40
CA ILE A 269 -34.91 3.44 17.87
C ILE A 269 -35.54 4.23 16.70
N LEU A 270 -35.15 3.99 15.44
CA LEU A 270 -35.74 4.60 14.25
C LEU A 270 -37.11 4.04 13.91
N ASP A 271 -37.51 2.89 14.43
CA ASP A 271 -38.84 2.32 14.27
C ASP A 271 -39.87 3.12 15.05
N GLU A 272 -39.46 3.84 16.10
CA GLU A 272 -40.34 4.77 16.84
C GLU A 272 -40.39 6.12 16.10
N ASP A 273 -41.54 6.49 15.60
CA ASP A 273 -41.76 7.80 14.98
C ASP A 273 -42.31 8.78 16.04
N PRO A 274 -41.49 9.75 16.51
CA PRO A 274 -41.91 10.69 17.55
C PRO A 274 -43.10 11.58 17.11
N TRP A 275 -43.24 11.83 15.82
CA TRP A 275 -44.35 12.64 15.28
C TRP A 275 -45.65 11.87 15.26
N ASP A 276 -45.60 10.60 14.87
CA ASP A 276 -46.77 9.72 14.88
C ASP A 276 -47.24 9.44 16.32
N ASN A 277 -46.30 9.23 17.26
CA ASN A 277 -46.60 9.03 18.68
C ASN A 277 -47.36 10.22 19.31
N GLU A 278 -47.08 11.45 18.87
CA GLU A 278 -47.78 12.67 19.33
C GLU A 278 -49.01 13.02 18.46
N GLY A 279 -49.42 12.11 17.59
CA GLY A 279 -50.59 12.30 16.74
C GLY A 279 -50.46 13.35 15.64
N LYS A 280 -49.22 13.64 15.24
CA LYS A 280 -48.83 14.58 14.17
C LYS A 280 -47.96 13.88 13.12
N PRO A 281 -48.46 12.85 12.44
CA PRO A 281 -47.62 12.09 11.49
C PRO A 281 -47.04 13.00 10.42
N LEU A 282 -45.79 12.70 10.02
CA LEU A 282 -45.11 13.44 8.95
C LEU A 282 -45.79 13.20 7.61
N GLU A 283 -45.95 14.25 6.81
CA GLU A 283 -46.55 14.20 5.49
C GLU A 283 -45.61 14.70 4.40
N GLY A 284 -45.91 14.39 3.16
CA GLY A 284 -45.14 14.91 1.98
C GLY A 284 -43.69 14.58 1.98
N ASN A 285 -42.82 15.61 1.86
CA ASN A 285 -41.36 15.45 1.76
C ASN A 285 -40.73 14.90 3.05
N ALA A 286 -41.19 15.38 4.21
CA ALA A 286 -40.65 14.93 5.51
C ALA A 286 -40.88 13.43 5.74
N LYS A 287 -42.08 12.90 5.34
CA LYS A 287 -42.35 11.47 5.39
C LYS A 287 -41.42 10.67 4.51
N ARG A 288 -41.17 11.13 3.27
CA ARG A 288 -40.24 10.46 2.34
C ARG A 288 -38.79 10.46 2.88
N ILE A 289 -38.35 11.56 3.51
CA ILE A 289 -37.03 11.64 4.13
C ILE A 289 -36.93 10.65 5.29
N LEU A 290 -37.94 10.53 6.13
CA LEU A 290 -37.97 9.56 7.22
C LEU A 290 -37.95 8.10 6.71
N GLU A 291 -38.68 7.80 5.63
CA GLU A 291 -38.65 6.48 4.99
C GLU A 291 -37.25 6.16 4.45
N ASN A 292 -36.58 7.11 3.76
CA ASN A 292 -35.24 6.95 3.28
C ASN A 292 -34.23 6.79 4.44
N LEU A 293 -34.41 7.52 5.53
CA LEU A 293 -33.56 7.37 6.73
C LEU A 293 -33.70 5.96 7.33
N LYS A 294 -34.93 5.42 7.37
CA LYS A 294 -35.21 4.06 7.85
C LYS A 294 -34.63 2.98 6.92
N GLU A 295 -34.57 3.24 5.63
CA GLU A 295 -34.12 2.29 4.61
C GLU A 295 -32.56 2.32 4.43
N GLN A 296 -31.94 3.49 4.49
CA GLN A 296 -30.55 3.76 4.13
C GLN A 296 -29.67 4.27 5.29
N GLY A 297 -30.24 4.51 6.47
CA GLY A 297 -29.57 5.11 7.62
C GLY A 297 -28.68 4.14 8.41
N ASP A 298 -28.28 3.02 7.82
CA ASP A 298 -27.37 2.04 8.43
C ASP A 298 -25.88 2.45 8.35
N GLU A 299 -25.55 3.46 7.52
CA GLU A 299 -24.23 4.09 7.44
C GLU A 299 -24.24 5.47 8.13
N LEU A 300 -23.22 5.77 8.94
CA LEU A 300 -23.15 7.00 9.75
C LEU A 300 -23.25 8.29 8.91
N GLU A 301 -22.53 8.36 7.80
CA GLU A 301 -22.52 9.53 6.91
C GLU A 301 -23.91 9.72 6.23
N THR A 302 -24.50 8.62 5.76
CA THR A 302 -25.84 8.63 5.15
C THR A 302 -26.91 8.99 6.17
N ARG A 303 -26.79 8.48 7.40
CA ARG A 303 -27.67 8.82 8.52
C ARG A 303 -27.63 10.29 8.87
N GLN A 304 -26.42 10.86 8.97
CA GLN A 304 -26.23 12.29 9.24
C GLN A 304 -26.97 13.13 8.20
N ALA A 305 -26.74 12.85 6.92
CA ALA A 305 -27.35 13.60 5.82
C ALA A 305 -28.88 13.55 5.87
N TRP A 306 -29.47 12.36 6.09
CA TRP A 306 -30.92 12.23 6.21
C TRP A 306 -31.50 12.89 7.46
N LEU A 307 -30.81 12.85 8.60
CA LEU A 307 -31.23 13.55 9.82
C LEU A 307 -31.14 15.06 9.66
N GLU A 308 -30.10 15.58 8.98
CA GLU A 308 -29.94 16.99 8.67
C GLU A 308 -31.08 17.49 7.77
N GLU A 309 -31.41 16.74 6.71
CA GLU A 309 -32.52 17.05 5.81
C GLU A 309 -33.89 16.93 6.51
N LEU A 310 -34.03 15.97 7.43
CA LEU A 310 -35.24 15.82 8.23
C LEU A 310 -35.41 16.98 9.22
N ALA A 311 -34.34 17.46 9.83
CA ALA A 311 -34.36 18.63 10.73
C ALA A 311 -34.88 19.87 10.03
N GLU A 312 -34.45 20.10 8.78
CA GLU A 312 -34.84 21.25 7.98
C GLU A 312 -36.32 21.18 7.50
N ASN A 313 -36.88 19.98 7.37
CA ASN A 313 -38.23 19.72 6.83
C ASN A 313 -39.27 19.42 7.91
N THR A 314 -38.90 19.49 9.22
CA THR A 314 -39.79 19.15 10.33
C THR A 314 -39.80 20.20 11.43
N ILE A 315 -40.82 20.13 12.28
CA ILE A 315 -40.92 20.91 13.51
C ILE A 315 -41.12 19.97 14.68
N CYS A 316 -40.79 20.43 15.88
CA CYS A 316 -40.98 19.66 17.11
C CYS A 316 -42.45 19.21 17.26
N PRO A 317 -42.72 17.90 17.48
CA PRO A 317 -44.10 17.38 17.57
C PRO A 317 -44.86 17.94 18.77
N ILE A 318 -44.17 18.33 19.84
CA ILE A 318 -44.81 18.84 21.07
C ILE A 318 -45.03 20.34 21.00
N CYS A 319 -44.00 21.17 20.76
CA CYS A 319 -44.09 22.62 20.87
C CYS A 319 -44.09 23.38 19.54
N ASN A 320 -44.01 22.70 18.40
CA ASN A 320 -43.83 23.25 17.05
C ASN A 320 -42.60 24.16 16.88
N GLY A 321 -41.61 24.03 17.77
CA GLY A 321 -40.35 24.74 17.68
C GLY A 321 -39.43 24.12 16.62
N GLU A 322 -38.36 24.82 16.30
CA GLU A 322 -37.33 24.37 15.34
C GLU A 322 -36.64 23.08 15.84
N VAL A 323 -36.40 22.14 14.93
CA VAL A 323 -35.65 20.91 15.17
C VAL A 323 -34.21 21.13 14.68
N LYS A 324 -33.23 20.66 15.44
CA LYS A 324 -31.81 20.78 15.11
C LYS A 324 -31.08 19.46 15.22
N LEU A 325 -30.06 19.26 14.37
CA LEU A 325 -29.15 18.14 14.52
C LEU A 325 -28.26 18.35 15.74
N PHE A 326 -28.10 17.32 16.53
CA PHE A 326 -27.22 17.30 17.71
C PHE A 326 -26.23 16.13 17.57
N GLU A 327 -24.94 16.44 17.67
CA GLU A 327 -23.86 15.46 17.61
C GLU A 327 -23.31 15.20 19.01
N LYS A 328 -23.18 13.93 19.38
CA LYS A 328 -22.50 13.50 20.60
C LYS A 328 -21.83 12.13 20.36
N ASP A 329 -20.53 12.04 20.62
CA ASP A 329 -19.75 10.79 20.57
C ASP A 329 -19.93 10.02 19.24
N GLU A 330 -19.84 10.73 18.10
CA GLU A 330 -20.07 10.22 16.74
C GLU A 330 -21.51 9.73 16.48
N ASN A 331 -22.48 10.03 17.34
CA ASN A 331 -23.89 9.76 17.13
C ASN A 331 -24.64 11.07 16.84
N TYR A 332 -25.59 10.98 15.92
CA TYR A 332 -26.44 12.09 15.50
C TYR A 332 -27.85 11.89 15.98
N SER A 333 -28.46 12.91 16.56
CA SER A 333 -29.88 12.92 17.03
C SER A 333 -30.52 14.22 16.68
N LEU A 334 -31.86 14.20 16.50
CA LEU A 334 -32.65 15.39 16.36
C LEU A 334 -33.12 15.87 17.75
N ILE A 335 -32.96 17.16 18.01
CA ILE A 335 -33.38 17.78 19.24
C ILE A 335 -34.31 18.98 18.97
N CYS A 336 -35.22 19.23 19.89
CA CYS A 336 -35.98 20.48 19.88
C CYS A 336 -35.09 21.64 20.36
N SER A 337 -35.02 22.74 19.61
CA SER A 337 -34.26 23.92 19.95
C SER A 337 -34.70 24.65 21.23
N LEU A 338 -35.96 24.49 21.63
CA LEU A 338 -36.54 25.13 22.81
C LEU A 338 -36.41 24.29 24.09
N ASN A 339 -36.60 22.98 23.99
CA ASN A 339 -36.42 22.06 25.13
C ASN A 339 -36.08 20.65 24.63
N LYS A 340 -34.96 20.11 25.08
CA LYS A 340 -34.48 18.77 24.69
C LYS A 340 -35.38 17.63 25.14
N GLU A 341 -36.23 17.84 26.17
CA GLU A 341 -37.20 16.85 26.62
C GLU A 341 -38.38 16.69 25.67
N HIS A 342 -38.60 17.65 24.77
CA HIS A 342 -39.69 17.59 23.77
C HIS A 342 -39.37 16.68 22.60
N LEU A 343 -38.08 16.61 22.21
CA LEU A 343 -37.60 15.75 21.14
C LEU A 343 -36.12 15.47 21.38
N PHE A 344 -35.78 14.21 21.52
CA PHE A 344 -34.45 13.67 21.44
C PHE A 344 -34.55 12.31 20.73
N TRP A 345 -34.20 12.25 19.44
CA TRP A 345 -34.45 11.09 18.60
C TRP A 345 -33.45 11.05 17.42
N PRO A 346 -33.00 9.90 16.93
CA PRO A 346 -33.02 8.59 17.56
C PRO A 346 -31.99 8.46 18.68
#